data_49d858c83aa2642f033417adae7e6912
#
_entry.id   49d858c83aa2642f033417adae7e6912
#
_cell.length_a   1.000
_cell.length_b   1.000
_cell.length_c   1.000
_cell.angle_alpha   90.00
_cell.angle_beta   90.00
_cell.angle_gamma   90.00
#
_symmetry.space_group_name_H-M   'P 1'
#
loop_
_entity.id
_entity.type
_entity.pdbx_description
1 polymer ?
#
loop_
_entity_poly.entity_id
_entity_poly.type
_entity_poly.pdbx_seq_one_letter_code
_entity_poly.pdbx_strand_id
1 'polypeptide(L)'
;MARKKLRLQADNLVQGISQQVPSKQTLNHCADRRNIVPSIVHGNTKRPSLRFDARLNLPVRDDMAEHFYTRDADESYLLVNTGDDIRAFDRKTWEQATVNAPEGYDYLSSPNSPAEDFCFLTLGDYTLVCNKTKVVKMMEDKTPAAQNKALLYVTQGDYATTYKVFLEGTLVATLTTSEEEVEETATDFIVQQLRQQIVEFLGGTITSTPSSSVKNTEGFDLVWSGPSATAEEVLGIIDNGGEGGGYEGRGGTKITVDGNFLLTYTDPQTGSHQIAGKGPLTVEWDSTAPPLTEYAGNISGTGTFTATWSSVIIPETADAYTITGDGSVITIARTDGEPFTLTATDSINNDAIKVVMGAIQRFEDLPPRAPDGYAVKVTQSSGVDEDDYYVTFRADDPSNTESVGVWVETLGDEIHYALDASTMPHFLIREADGSFTFRPGDWDEREAGDEKSVPNPSFVGRTINWMYFFQNRIGFLTGSS
;
A
#
# COMPACT_ATOMS: atom_id res chain seq x y z
N MET A 1 -28.02 88.34 -27.13
CA MET A 1 -27.74 87.65 -25.84
C MET A 1 -26.34 87.13 -25.86
N ALA A 2 -25.44 87.68 -25.02
CA ALA A 2 -24.06 87.14 -24.93
C ALA A 2 -24.07 85.80 -24.18
N ARG A 3 -23.60 84.73 -24.81
CA ARG A 3 -23.42 83.41 -24.19
C ARG A 3 -22.37 83.54 -23.10
N LYS A 4 -22.79 83.41 -21.83
CA LYS A 4 -21.89 83.32 -20.66
C LYS A 4 -21.03 82.10 -20.79
N LYS A 5 -19.73 82.23 -21.01
CA LYS A 5 -18.76 81.17 -21.09
C LYS A 5 -18.61 80.62 -19.64
N LEU A 6 -19.00 79.40 -19.44
CA LEU A 6 -18.73 78.69 -18.18
C LEU A 6 -17.25 78.31 -18.18
N ARG A 7 -16.47 78.80 -17.25
CA ARG A 7 -15.06 78.47 -17.06
C ARG A 7 -14.97 77.44 -15.93
N LEU A 8 -14.67 76.22 -16.26
CA LEU A 8 -14.35 75.16 -15.29
C LEU A 8 -12.83 75.21 -15.09
N GLN A 9 -12.39 75.37 -13.85
CA GLN A 9 -11.00 75.34 -13.46
C GLN A 9 -10.73 74.15 -12.58
N ALA A 10 -9.83 73.22 -12.96
CA ALA A 10 -9.29 72.17 -12.12
C ALA A 10 -8.03 72.69 -11.41
N ASP A 11 -8.06 72.89 -10.11
CA ASP A 11 -6.97 73.57 -9.39
C ASP A 11 -5.72 72.67 -9.29
N ASN A 12 -5.87 71.43 -9.02
CA ASN A 12 -4.80 70.46 -9.09
C ASN A 12 -5.39 69.04 -9.32
N LEU A 13 -4.64 68.12 -9.90
CA LEU A 13 -5.08 66.77 -10.18
C LEU A 13 -4.42 65.80 -9.22
N VAL A 14 -4.19 66.15 -7.96
CA VAL A 14 -3.42 65.36 -6.98
C VAL A 14 -4.20 64.20 -6.32
N GLN A 15 -5.52 64.18 -6.47
CA GLN A 15 -6.36 63.14 -5.89
C GLN A 15 -6.22 61.75 -6.61
N GLY A 16 -5.48 61.71 -7.67
CA GLY A 16 -5.17 60.45 -8.35
C GLY A 16 -6.15 60.09 -9.48
N ILE A 17 -6.10 58.85 -9.90
CA ILE A 17 -6.98 58.30 -10.92
C ILE A 17 -8.25 57.79 -10.21
N SER A 18 -9.41 58.25 -10.68
CA SER A 18 -10.69 57.78 -10.15
C SER A 18 -11.23 56.62 -10.97
N GLN A 19 -11.64 55.56 -10.30
CA GLN A 19 -12.38 54.44 -10.90
C GLN A 19 -13.89 54.68 -10.98
N GLN A 20 -14.37 55.86 -10.52
CA GLN A 20 -15.78 56.21 -10.61
C GLN A 20 -16.19 56.55 -12.01
N VAL A 21 -17.45 56.36 -12.33
CA VAL A 21 -18.00 56.81 -13.63
C VAL A 21 -17.79 58.31 -13.81
N PRO A 22 -17.51 58.77 -15.04
CA PRO A 22 -17.13 60.17 -15.33
C PRO A 22 -18.07 61.22 -14.72
N SER A 23 -19.35 60.94 -14.61
CA SER A 23 -20.35 61.84 -14.04
C SER A 23 -20.26 62.06 -12.51
N LYS A 24 -19.52 61.17 -11.83
CA LYS A 24 -19.28 61.21 -10.37
C LYS A 24 -17.86 61.59 -9.99
N GLN A 25 -16.98 61.74 -10.98
CA GLN A 25 -15.61 62.19 -10.73
C GLN A 25 -15.55 63.65 -10.35
N THR A 26 -14.77 63.97 -9.32
CA THR A 26 -14.49 65.35 -8.97
C THR A 26 -13.41 65.94 -9.92
N LEU A 27 -13.40 67.27 -10.03
CA LEU A 27 -12.46 67.97 -10.92
C LEU A 27 -10.96 67.78 -10.55
N ASN A 28 -10.68 67.28 -9.34
CA ASN A 28 -9.31 67.08 -8.88
C ASN A 28 -8.79 65.65 -9.16
N HIS A 29 -9.57 64.79 -9.79
CA HIS A 29 -9.15 63.47 -10.30
C HIS A 29 -8.77 63.54 -11.79
N CYS A 30 -7.97 62.58 -12.24
CA CYS A 30 -7.66 62.40 -13.63
C CYS A 30 -8.07 61.00 -14.12
N ALA A 31 -8.30 60.87 -15.40
CA ALA A 31 -8.66 59.59 -16.04
C ALA A 31 -7.42 58.71 -16.27
N ASP A 32 -6.27 59.29 -16.55
CA ASP A 32 -5.00 58.58 -16.71
C ASP A 32 -3.85 59.48 -16.22
N ARG A 33 -2.77 58.84 -15.78
CA ARG A 33 -1.61 59.53 -15.24
C ARG A 33 -0.33 58.80 -15.63
N ARG A 34 0.50 59.45 -16.41
CA ARG A 34 1.77 58.85 -16.87
C ARG A 34 2.95 59.76 -16.53
N ASN A 35 4.02 59.17 -16.00
CA ASN A 35 5.27 59.85 -15.64
C ASN A 35 5.11 61.05 -14.69
N ILE A 36 4.10 61.02 -13.80
CA ILE A 36 3.78 62.07 -12.84
C ILE A 36 3.69 61.47 -11.45
N VAL A 37 4.30 62.15 -10.47
CA VAL A 37 4.19 61.85 -9.02
C VAL A 37 3.32 62.98 -8.40
N PRO A 38 2.16 62.63 -7.83
CA PRO A 38 1.32 63.57 -7.12
C PRO A 38 1.92 63.90 -5.75
N SER A 39 1.91 65.16 -5.39
CA SER A 39 2.30 65.63 -4.06
C SER A 39 1.30 66.65 -3.59
N ILE A 40 0.87 66.55 -2.34
CA ILE A 40 -0.03 67.51 -1.71
C ILE A 40 0.63 68.89 -1.60
N VAL A 41 1.96 68.91 -1.44
CA VAL A 41 2.75 70.16 -1.27
C VAL A 41 3.14 70.79 -2.60
N HIS A 42 3.60 69.93 -3.57
CA HIS A 42 4.19 70.44 -4.82
C HIS A 42 3.27 70.24 -6.03
N GLY A 43 2.07 69.72 -5.82
CA GLY A 43 1.19 69.41 -6.95
C GLY A 43 1.67 68.18 -7.72
N ASN A 44 1.39 68.17 -9.02
CA ASN A 44 1.87 67.14 -9.93
C ASN A 44 3.28 67.45 -10.42
N THR A 45 4.23 66.61 -10.02
CA THR A 45 5.62 66.76 -10.48
C THR A 45 5.99 65.64 -11.44
N LYS A 46 6.96 65.91 -12.30
CA LYS A 46 7.52 64.86 -13.16
C LYS A 46 8.19 63.80 -12.28
N ARG A 47 7.99 62.52 -12.62
CA ARG A 47 8.70 61.46 -11.91
C ARG A 47 10.22 61.69 -11.96
N PRO A 48 10.95 61.28 -10.89
CA PRO A 48 12.41 61.32 -10.90
C PRO A 48 12.99 60.50 -12.08
N SER A 49 14.20 60.84 -12.49
CA SER A 49 14.96 60.00 -13.41
C SER A 49 15.23 58.63 -12.82
N LEU A 50 15.39 57.65 -13.68
CA LEU A 50 15.89 56.35 -13.24
C LEU A 50 17.31 56.52 -12.71
N ARG A 51 17.60 55.88 -11.59
CA ARG A 51 18.95 55.76 -11.05
C ARG A 51 19.52 54.44 -11.52
N PHE A 52 20.77 54.41 -11.92
CA PHE A 52 21.49 53.16 -12.14
C PHE A 52 21.88 52.59 -10.77
N ASP A 53 21.50 51.38 -10.49
CA ASP A 53 21.83 50.69 -9.24
C ASP A 53 22.96 49.66 -9.44
N ALA A 54 22.80 48.74 -10.38
CA ALA A 54 23.79 47.70 -10.64
C ALA A 54 23.69 47.14 -12.07
N ARG A 55 24.77 46.53 -12.51
CA ARG A 55 24.81 45.70 -13.71
C ARG A 55 24.86 44.24 -13.29
N LEU A 56 23.80 43.50 -13.57
CA LEU A 56 23.71 42.08 -13.25
C LEU A 56 24.43 41.24 -14.31
N ASN A 57 24.99 40.12 -13.88
CA ASN A 57 25.56 39.12 -14.79
C ASN A 57 24.44 38.25 -15.39
N LEU A 58 23.77 38.79 -16.40
CA LEU A 58 22.67 38.12 -17.11
C LEU A 58 22.96 38.09 -18.61
N PRO A 59 22.43 37.10 -19.35
CA PRO A 59 22.47 37.11 -20.79
C PRO A 59 21.74 38.35 -21.34
N VAL A 60 22.16 38.82 -22.51
CA VAL A 60 21.52 39.99 -23.14
C VAL A 60 20.27 39.51 -23.89
N ARG A 61 19.17 39.44 -23.15
CA ARG A 61 17.84 39.11 -23.67
C ARG A 61 16.78 39.85 -22.84
N ASP A 62 15.63 40.09 -23.40
CA ASP A 62 14.53 40.85 -22.79
C ASP A 62 13.30 39.98 -22.44
N ASP A 63 13.41 38.67 -22.64
CA ASP A 63 12.34 37.71 -22.51
C ASP A 63 12.50 36.78 -21.29
N MET A 64 13.35 37.15 -20.32
CA MET A 64 13.55 36.43 -19.07
C MET A 64 12.34 36.60 -18.12
N ALA A 65 12.07 35.60 -17.31
CA ALA A 65 11.06 35.70 -16.26
C ALA A 65 11.68 36.20 -14.96
N GLU A 66 11.10 37.24 -14.41
CA GLU A 66 11.58 37.91 -13.20
C GLU A 66 10.57 37.70 -12.04
N HIS A 67 11.09 37.51 -10.85
CA HIS A 67 10.27 37.40 -9.64
C HIS A 67 10.99 38.01 -8.43
N PHE A 68 10.24 38.74 -7.61
CA PHE A 68 10.77 39.26 -6.35
C PHE A 68 10.48 38.34 -5.21
N TYR A 69 11.52 37.72 -4.67
CA TYR A 69 11.48 37.03 -3.41
C TYR A 69 11.69 38.02 -2.28
N THR A 70 10.79 38.08 -1.33
CA THR A 70 10.90 38.96 -0.16
C THR A 70 10.55 38.14 1.07
N ARG A 71 11.53 37.90 1.91
CA ARG A 71 11.37 37.21 3.19
C ARG A 71 10.93 38.19 4.26
N ASP A 72 11.69 39.28 4.39
CA ASP A 72 11.42 40.35 5.34
C ASP A 72 11.99 41.69 4.82
N ALA A 73 12.09 42.71 5.71
CA ALA A 73 12.63 44.03 5.36
C ALA A 73 14.13 44.00 5.05
N ASP A 74 14.83 43.01 5.56
CA ASP A 74 16.29 42.91 5.46
C ASP A 74 16.76 41.93 4.39
N GLU A 75 15.93 40.99 4.02
CA GLU A 75 16.25 39.94 3.07
C GLU A 75 15.28 39.89 1.89
N SER A 76 15.77 40.26 0.72
CA SER A 76 15.00 40.15 -0.50
C SER A 76 15.92 39.96 -1.72
N TYR A 77 15.46 39.16 -2.66
CA TYR A 77 16.19 38.78 -3.87
C TYR A 77 15.39 39.09 -5.13
N LEU A 78 16.09 39.35 -6.20
CA LEU A 78 15.57 39.29 -7.56
C LEU A 78 15.90 37.89 -8.11
N LEU A 79 14.90 37.10 -8.37
CA LEU A 79 15.02 35.79 -9.04
C LEU A 79 14.80 36.02 -10.54
N VAL A 80 15.70 35.45 -11.35
CA VAL A 80 15.64 35.58 -12.80
C VAL A 80 15.76 34.20 -13.42
N ASN A 81 14.72 33.75 -14.10
CA ASN A 81 14.78 32.55 -14.92
C ASN A 81 15.20 32.96 -16.35
N THR A 82 16.37 32.49 -16.77
CA THR A 82 16.95 32.75 -18.08
C THR A 82 16.49 31.78 -19.17
N GLY A 83 15.78 30.70 -18.77
CA GLY A 83 15.46 29.57 -19.63
C GLY A 83 16.48 28.44 -19.55
N ASP A 84 17.73 28.75 -19.22
CA ASP A 84 18.81 27.77 -19.06
C ASP A 84 19.15 27.53 -17.59
N ASP A 85 18.98 28.58 -16.76
CA ASP A 85 19.23 28.54 -15.32
C ASP A 85 18.32 29.53 -14.58
N ILE A 86 18.34 29.44 -13.23
CA ILE A 86 17.75 30.44 -12.35
C ILE A 86 18.89 31.16 -11.62
N ARG A 87 18.86 32.47 -11.60
CA ARG A 87 19.82 33.31 -10.87
C ARG A 87 19.10 34.11 -9.81
N ALA A 88 19.71 34.21 -8.65
CA ALA A 88 19.19 34.97 -7.52
C ALA A 88 20.18 36.11 -7.20
N PHE A 89 19.69 37.33 -7.10
CA PHE A 89 20.49 38.52 -6.78
C PHE A 89 19.94 39.20 -5.54
N ASP A 90 20.78 39.38 -4.52
CA ASP A 90 20.42 40.16 -3.35
C ASP A 90 20.08 41.60 -3.74
N ARG A 91 18.92 42.11 -3.37
CA ARG A 91 18.47 43.44 -3.79
C ARG A 91 19.12 44.61 -3.08
N LYS A 92 19.87 44.36 -1.98
CA LYS A 92 20.64 45.40 -1.28
C LYS A 92 22.04 45.52 -1.82
N THR A 93 22.71 44.39 -2.05
CA THR A 93 24.10 44.35 -2.49
C THR A 93 24.25 44.14 -3.99
N TRP A 94 23.24 43.56 -4.62
CA TRP A 94 23.22 43.08 -6.02
C TRP A 94 24.24 41.98 -6.30
N GLU A 95 24.72 41.36 -5.25
CA GLU A 95 25.56 40.14 -5.37
C GLU A 95 24.70 38.94 -5.74
N GLN A 96 25.28 38.07 -6.55
CA GLN A 96 24.60 36.83 -6.95
C GLN A 96 24.73 35.78 -5.88
N ALA A 97 23.62 35.29 -5.38
CA ALA A 97 23.58 34.13 -4.50
C ALA A 97 23.77 32.82 -5.30
N THR A 98 24.33 31.81 -4.64
CA THR A 98 24.49 30.49 -5.25
C THR A 98 23.14 29.82 -5.41
N VAL A 99 22.89 29.27 -6.59
CA VAL A 99 21.72 28.39 -6.87
C VAL A 99 22.24 27.03 -7.24
N ASN A 100 21.91 26.05 -6.42
CA ASN A 100 22.24 24.64 -6.63
C ASN A 100 21.06 23.95 -7.33
N ALA A 101 21.33 23.16 -8.35
CA ALA A 101 20.33 22.36 -9.04
C ALA A 101 20.84 20.93 -9.18
N PRO A 102 20.68 20.09 -8.15
CA PRO A 102 21.21 18.73 -8.16
C PRO A 102 20.64 17.87 -9.27
N GLU A 103 19.40 18.14 -9.70
CA GLU A 103 18.70 17.43 -10.77
C GLU A 103 18.71 18.20 -12.11
N GLY A 104 19.50 19.29 -12.18
CA GLY A 104 19.62 20.11 -13.38
C GLY A 104 18.49 21.10 -13.57
N TYR A 105 18.43 21.70 -14.79
CA TYR A 105 17.50 22.75 -15.16
C TYR A 105 16.56 22.37 -16.32
N ASP A 106 16.41 21.09 -16.62
CA ASP A 106 15.59 20.61 -17.77
C ASP A 106 14.13 21.06 -17.69
N TYR A 107 13.62 21.25 -16.48
CA TYR A 107 12.29 21.79 -16.25
C TYR A 107 12.11 23.22 -16.80
N LEU A 108 13.18 24.00 -16.89
CA LEU A 108 13.14 25.39 -17.38
C LEU A 108 13.04 25.48 -18.90
N SER A 109 13.19 24.40 -19.62
CA SER A 109 13.02 24.40 -21.08
C SER A 109 11.59 24.73 -21.46
N SER A 110 11.42 25.70 -22.31
CA SER A 110 10.12 26.18 -22.80
C SER A 110 10.14 26.55 -24.28
N PRO A 111 9.02 26.40 -25.01
CA PRO A 111 8.97 26.62 -26.44
C PRO A 111 8.93 28.13 -26.84
N ASN A 112 8.47 29.01 -25.97
CA ASN A 112 8.33 30.45 -26.28
C ASN A 112 9.42 31.24 -25.57
N SER A 113 9.06 31.92 -24.49
CA SER A 113 10.02 32.66 -23.67
C SER A 113 9.78 32.40 -22.18
N PRO A 114 10.84 32.51 -21.35
CA PRO A 114 10.65 32.37 -19.90
C PRO A 114 9.61 33.34 -19.35
N ALA A 115 9.54 34.58 -19.83
CA ALA A 115 8.57 35.58 -19.38
C ALA A 115 7.11 35.17 -19.64
N GLU A 116 6.87 34.48 -20.75
CA GLU A 116 5.53 34.01 -21.12
C GLU A 116 5.18 32.67 -20.45
N ASP A 117 6.17 31.78 -20.37
CA ASP A 117 5.94 30.37 -20.04
C ASP A 117 6.05 30.06 -18.54
N PHE A 118 6.58 30.98 -17.73
CA PHE A 118 6.74 30.73 -16.30
C PHE A 118 5.87 31.65 -15.43
N CYS A 119 5.50 31.12 -14.26
CA CYS A 119 5.00 31.94 -13.15
C CYS A 119 5.60 31.39 -11.82
N PHE A 120 5.60 32.28 -10.82
CA PHE A 120 6.22 32.03 -9.55
C PHE A 120 5.22 32.30 -8.42
N LEU A 121 5.36 31.55 -7.32
CA LEU A 121 4.62 31.78 -6.09
C LEU A 121 5.56 31.56 -4.91
N THR A 122 5.81 32.60 -4.13
CA THR A 122 6.67 32.51 -2.93
C THR A 122 5.85 32.34 -1.66
N LEU A 123 6.23 31.39 -0.83
CA LEU A 123 5.65 31.05 0.47
C LEU A 123 6.77 30.81 1.47
N GLY A 124 7.08 31.79 2.31
CA GLY A 124 8.20 31.69 3.25
C GLY A 124 9.54 31.49 2.52
N ASP A 125 10.23 30.42 2.82
CA ASP A 125 11.53 30.09 2.21
C ASP A 125 11.39 29.34 0.86
N TYR A 126 10.17 29.01 0.44
CA TYR A 126 9.89 28.26 -0.78
C TYR A 126 9.34 29.18 -1.87
N THR A 127 9.90 29.08 -3.06
CA THR A 127 9.33 29.68 -4.27
C THR A 127 9.00 28.58 -5.25
N LEU A 128 7.71 28.37 -5.53
CA LEU A 128 7.26 27.49 -6.59
C LEU A 128 7.52 28.13 -7.95
N VAL A 129 8.14 27.39 -8.83
CA VAL A 129 8.43 27.74 -10.22
C VAL A 129 7.57 26.88 -11.10
N CYS A 130 6.56 27.46 -11.74
CA CYS A 130 5.64 26.73 -12.60
C CYS A 130 5.93 27.00 -14.06
N ASN A 131 6.15 25.94 -14.83
CA ASN A 131 6.23 25.97 -16.29
C ASN A 131 4.84 25.73 -16.87
N LYS A 132 4.22 26.76 -17.41
CA LYS A 132 2.87 26.78 -18.00
C LYS A 132 2.72 25.94 -19.27
N THR A 133 3.82 25.44 -19.83
CA THR A 133 3.82 24.62 -21.04
C THR A 133 3.83 23.12 -20.73
N LYS A 134 4.17 22.75 -19.49
CA LYS A 134 4.16 21.35 -19.06
C LYS A 134 2.75 20.89 -18.75
N VAL A 135 2.35 19.78 -19.36
CA VAL A 135 1.09 19.10 -19.03
C VAL A 135 1.36 18.19 -17.83
N VAL A 136 0.62 18.37 -16.75
CA VAL A 136 0.76 17.55 -15.57
C VAL A 136 0.36 16.11 -15.86
N LYS A 137 1.16 15.17 -15.42
CA LYS A 137 0.93 13.73 -15.58
C LYS A 137 1.02 13.01 -14.25
N MET A 138 0.40 11.84 -14.21
CA MET A 138 0.70 10.84 -13.19
C MET A 138 1.95 10.05 -13.62
N MET A 139 2.64 9.45 -12.64
CA MET A 139 3.67 8.45 -12.91
C MET A 139 3.08 7.29 -13.72
N GLU A 140 3.92 6.60 -14.48
CA GLU A 140 3.48 5.41 -15.23
C GLU A 140 3.20 4.21 -14.32
N ASP A 141 3.79 4.22 -13.13
CA ASP A 141 3.60 3.19 -12.13
C ASP A 141 2.15 3.16 -11.63
N LYS A 142 1.65 1.94 -11.49
CA LYS A 142 0.31 1.65 -11.00
C LYS A 142 0.36 0.71 -9.82
N THR A 143 -0.69 0.72 -9.03
CA THR A 143 -0.94 -0.36 -8.08
C THR A 143 -1.03 -1.71 -8.80
N PRO A 144 -0.68 -2.82 -8.13
CA PRO A 144 -0.80 -4.16 -8.71
C PRO A 144 -2.22 -4.42 -9.21
N ALA A 145 -2.34 -5.30 -10.21
CA ALA A 145 -3.65 -5.78 -10.65
C ALA A 145 -4.35 -6.55 -9.53
N ALA A 146 -5.67 -6.60 -9.58
CA ALA A 146 -6.50 -7.39 -8.69
C ALA A 146 -5.96 -8.81 -8.58
N GLN A 147 -5.73 -9.26 -7.36
CA GLN A 147 -5.26 -10.62 -7.13
C GLN A 147 -6.46 -11.56 -7.20
N ASN A 148 -6.47 -12.45 -8.19
CA ASN A 148 -7.47 -13.52 -8.28
C ASN A 148 -7.17 -14.59 -7.22
N LYS A 149 -7.45 -14.24 -5.98
CA LYS A 149 -7.25 -15.08 -4.78
C LYS A 149 -8.54 -15.12 -3.96
N ALA A 150 -8.76 -16.23 -3.29
CA ALA A 150 -9.85 -16.41 -2.36
C ALA A 150 -9.31 -16.71 -0.95
N LEU A 151 -9.91 -16.10 0.06
CA LEU A 151 -9.77 -16.53 1.45
C LEU A 151 -10.98 -17.41 1.80
N LEU A 152 -10.73 -18.59 2.35
CA LEU A 152 -11.74 -19.45 2.92
C LEU A 152 -11.48 -19.55 4.43
N TYR A 153 -12.49 -19.29 5.24
CA TYR A 153 -12.36 -19.37 6.70
C TYR A 153 -13.69 -19.75 7.35
N VAL A 154 -13.60 -20.29 8.57
CA VAL A 154 -14.74 -20.68 9.40
C VAL A 154 -14.84 -19.71 10.57
N THR A 155 -15.98 -19.07 10.71
CA THR A 155 -16.27 -18.13 11.81
C THR A 155 -16.72 -18.83 13.07
N GLN A 156 -17.42 -19.95 12.92
CA GLN A 156 -18.00 -20.71 14.00
C GLN A 156 -18.07 -22.21 13.62
N GLY A 157 -17.61 -23.06 14.51
CA GLY A 157 -17.84 -24.50 14.42
C GLY A 157 -18.98 -24.93 15.31
N ASP A 158 -19.71 -25.93 14.89
CA ASP A 158 -20.81 -26.54 15.68
C ASP A 158 -20.87 -28.02 15.43
N TYR A 159 -21.58 -28.75 16.31
CA TYR A 159 -21.79 -30.18 16.21
C TYR A 159 -22.73 -30.54 15.05
N ALA A 160 -22.58 -31.74 14.51
CA ALA A 160 -23.43 -32.29 13.44
C ALA A 160 -23.61 -31.31 12.24
N THR A 161 -22.64 -30.46 11.98
CA THR A 161 -22.71 -29.44 10.95
C THR A 161 -21.95 -29.87 9.71
N THR A 162 -22.60 -29.77 8.56
CA THR A 162 -21.99 -30.11 7.29
C THR A 162 -21.49 -28.84 6.57
N TYR A 163 -20.18 -28.79 6.32
CA TYR A 163 -19.51 -27.77 5.54
C TYR A 163 -19.18 -28.30 4.16
N LYS A 164 -19.39 -27.49 3.13
CA LYS A 164 -19.11 -27.84 1.73
C LYS A 164 -18.41 -26.72 1.02
N VAL A 165 -17.41 -27.05 0.20
CA VAL A 165 -16.68 -26.11 -0.63
C VAL A 165 -16.80 -26.50 -2.09
N PHE A 166 -17.10 -25.53 -2.93
CA PHE A 166 -17.26 -25.71 -4.39
C PHE A 166 -16.25 -24.83 -5.11
N LEU A 167 -15.47 -25.43 -5.98
CA LEU A 167 -14.54 -24.77 -6.88
C LEU A 167 -15.08 -24.91 -8.32
N GLU A 168 -15.24 -23.80 -9.02
CA GLU A 168 -15.85 -23.77 -10.36
C GLU A 168 -17.21 -24.52 -10.41
N GLY A 169 -18.00 -24.40 -9.35
CA GLY A 169 -19.29 -25.09 -9.22
C GLY A 169 -19.21 -26.59 -8.92
N THR A 170 -18.01 -27.17 -8.86
CA THR A 170 -17.78 -28.59 -8.50
C THR A 170 -17.53 -28.71 -7.03
N LEU A 171 -18.19 -29.66 -6.34
CA LEU A 171 -17.95 -29.97 -4.92
C LEU A 171 -16.54 -30.57 -4.78
N VAL A 172 -15.66 -29.86 -4.08
CA VAL A 172 -14.26 -30.27 -3.90
C VAL A 172 -13.93 -30.72 -2.47
N ALA A 173 -14.73 -30.28 -1.49
CA ALA A 173 -14.58 -30.73 -0.11
C ALA A 173 -15.93 -30.76 0.61
N THR A 174 -16.11 -31.72 1.51
CA THR A 174 -17.26 -31.81 2.39
C THR A 174 -16.83 -32.43 3.73
N LEU A 175 -17.24 -31.77 4.80
CA LEU A 175 -16.98 -32.26 6.18
C LEU A 175 -18.28 -32.17 6.96
N THR A 176 -18.56 -33.20 7.73
CA THR A 176 -19.62 -33.15 8.74
C THR A 176 -18.97 -33.42 10.10
N THR A 177 -19.10 -32.46 11.00
CA THR A 177 -18.58 -32.57 12.37
C THR A 177 -19.36 -33.59 13.18
N SER A 178 -18.71 -34.20 14.15
CA SER A 178 -19.31 -35.18 15.05
C SER A 178 -20.46 -34.56 15.87
N GLU A 179 -21.37 -35.43 16.35
CA GLU A 179 -22.43 -35.04 17.30
C GLU A 179 -21.91 -34.92 18.74
N GLU A 180 -20.75 -35.51 19.05
CA GLU A 180 -20.25 -35.67 20.42
C GLU A 180 -18.84 -35.13 20.64
N GLU A 181 -18.02 -35.00 19.58
CA GLU A 181 -16.59 -34.67 19.67
C GLU A 181 -16.39 -33.15 19.62
N VAL A 182 -16.02 -32.55 20.74
CA VAL A 182 -15.77 -31.09 20.86
C VAL A 182 -14.61 -30.63 19.96
N GLU A 183 -13.61 -31.47 19.79
CA GLU A 183 -12.41 -31.11 19.01
C GLU A 183 -12.71 -30.88 17.54
N GLU A 184 -13.71 -31.57 17.01
CA GLU A 184 -14.15 -31.41 15.63
C GLU A 184 -14.93 -30.11 15.38
N THR A 185 -15.38 -29.41 16.43
CA THR A 185 -16.03 -28.10 16.32
C THR A 185 -15.04 -26.95 16.31
N ALA A 186 -13.74 -27.21 16.44
CA ALA A 186 -12.73 -26.16 16.33
C ALA A 186 -12.62 -25.64 14.89
N THR A 187 -12.60 -24.32 14.72
CA THR A 187 -12.59 -23.69 13.39
C THR A 187 -11.36 -24.03 12.58
N ASP A 188 -10.22 -24.18 13.23
CA ASP A 188 -8.95 -24.61 12.61
C ASP A 188 -9.02 -26.09 12.16
N PHE A 189 -9.58 -26.98 12.98
CA PHE A 189 -9.80 -28.36 12.57
C PHE A 189 -10.67 -28.45 11.30
N ILE A 190 -11.81 -27.76 11.29
CA ILE A 190 -12.75 -27.77 10.15
C ILE A 190 -12.04 -27.29 8.88
N VAL A 191 -11.33 -26.16 8.97
CA VAL A 191 -10.62 -25.59 7.81
C VAL A 191 -9.51 -26.50 7.32
N GLN A 192 -8.76 -27.15 8.22
CA GLN A 192 -7.69 -28.06 7.83
C GLN A 192 -8.22 -29.32 7.14
N GLN A 193 -9.33 -29.88 7.62
CA GLN A 193 -9.96 -31.04 6.98
C GLN A 193 -10.49 -30.70 5.58
N LEU A 194 -11.13 -29.53 5.44
CA LEU A 194 -11.57 -29.06 4.12
C LEU A 194 -10.40 -28.80 3.18
N ARG A 195 -9.32 -28.18 3.68
CA ARG A 195 -8.10 -27.96 2.94
C ARG A 195 -7.49 -29.25 2.40
N GLN A 196 -7.38 -30.26 3.27
CA GLN A 196 -6.86 -31.56 2.86
C GLN A 196 -7.65 -32.13 1.67
N GLN A 197 -8.97 -32.11 1.76
CA GLN A 197 -9.82 -32.62 0.68
C GLN A 197 -9.70 -31.80 -0.61
N ILE A 198 -9.59 -30.46 -0.50
CA ILE A 198 -9.38 -29.60 -1.67
C ILE A 198 -8.06 -29.94 -2.36
N VAL A 199 -6.97 -30.09 -1.60
CA VAL A 199 -5.66 -30.44 -2.14
C VAL A 199 -5.69 -31.83 -2.80
N GLU A 200 -6.29 -32.82 -2.14
CA GLU A 200 -6.43 -34.18 -2.70
C GLU A 200 -7.28 -34.18 -3.98
N PHE A 201 -8.37 -33.43 -4.00
CA PHE A 201 -9.20 -33.28 -5.19
C PHE A 201 -8.44 -32.70 -6.38
N LEU A 202 -7.56 -31.73 -6.12
CA LEU A 202 -6.72 -31.12 -7.14
C LEU A 202 -5.53 -31.98 -7.55
N GLY A 203 -5.37 -33.19 -7.01
CA GLY A 203 -4.27 -34.11 -7.31
C GLY A 203 -2.94 -33.69 -6.65
N GLY A 204 -2.98 -32.75 -5.70
CA GLY A 204 -1.81 -32.35 -4.93
C GLY A 204 -1.52 -33.30 -3.77
N THR A 205 -0.26 -33.27 -3.31
CA THR A 205 0.15 -33.96 -2.09
C THR A 205 0.38 -32.95 -1.00
N ILE A 206 -0.27 -33.11 0.16
CA ILE A 206 0.02 -32.27 1.31
C ILE A 206 1.38 -32.67 1.85
N THR A 207 2.31 -31.76 1.78
CA THR A 207 3.65 -31.92 2.35
C THR A 207 3.92 -30.80 3.33
N SER A 208 3.11 -30.52 4.28
CA SER A 208 3.46 -29.73 5.42
C SER A 208 2.43 -29.38 6.43
N THR A 209 2.77 -28.91 7.39
CA THR A 209 2.73 -28.86 8.78
C THR A 209 1.95 -27.79 9.44
N PRO A 210 1.05 -27.95 10.26
CA PRO A 210 1.24 -27.35 11.60
C PRO A 210 2.09 -28.26 12.47
N SER A 211 2.86 -27.71 13.37
CA SER A 211 3.46 -28.51 14.44
C SER A 211 2.35 -28.85 15.42
N SER A 212 1.93 -30.09 15.43
CA SER A 212 1.05 -30.62 16.46
C SER A 212 1.86 -31.44 17.46
N SER A 213 1.52 -31.37 18.73
CA SER A 213 2.17 -32.17 19.77
C SER A 213 1.12 -32.85 20.62
N VAL A 214 1.29 -34.16 20.80
CA VAL A 214 0.53 -34.94 21.75
C VAL A 214 1.43 -35.29 22.92
N LYS A 215 0.95 -35.06 24.13
CA LYS A 215 1.67 -35.33 25.35
C LYS A 215 0.87 -36.32 26.22
N ASN A 216 1.45 -37.45 26.53
CA ASN A 216 0.90 -38.44 27.49
C ASN A 216 1.85 -38.60 28.67
N THR A 217 1.33 -38.64 29.87
CA THR A 217 2.11 -38.70 31.13
C THR A 217 1.92 -40.01 31.92
N GLU A 218 1.02 -40.91 31.48
CA GLU A 218 0.64 -42.08 32.28
C GLU A 218 1.23 -43.42 31.82
N GLY A 219 1.95 -43.40 30.72
CA GLY A 219 2.50 -44.61 30.09
C GLY A 219 2.00 -44.70 28.64
N PHE A 220 2.79 -45.34 27.79
CA PHE A 220 2.50 -45.40 26.37
C PHE A 220 3.06 -46.69 25.77
N ASP A 221 2.44 -47.12 24.69
CA ASP A 221 2.92 -48.16 23.82
C ASP A 221 2.73 -47.73 22.36
N LEU A 222 3.83 -47.57 21.62
CA LEU A 222 3.83 -47.15 20.23
C LEU A 222 4.34 -48.30 19.38
N VAL A 223 3.49 -48.85 18.54
CA VAL A 223 3.82 -49.97 17.66
C VAL A 223 3.71 -49.56 16.21
N TRP A 224 4.69 -49.88 15.39
CA TRP A 224 4.63 -49.70 13.95
C TRP A 224 5.08 -50.96 13.19
N SER A 225 4.49 -51.19 12.02
CA SER A 225 4.89 -52.27 11.11
C SER A 225 4.50 -51.92 9.69
N GLY A 226 5.40 -52.16 8.75
CA GLY A 226 5.08 -51.96 7.33
C GLY A 226 6.30 -51.88 6.43
N PRO A 227 6.13 -51.97 5.11
CA PRO A 227 7.17 -51.69 4.14
C PRO A 227 7.31 -50.17 4.00
N SER A 228 8.36 -49.59 4.55
CA SER A 228 8.53 -48.20 4.82
C SER A 228 7.53 -47.65 5.84
N ALA A 229 7.96 -47.53 7.09
CA ALA A 229 7.20 -46.80 8.06
C ALA A 229 7.12 -45.34 7.63
N THR A 230 6.02 -44.97 7.01
CA THR A 230 5.65 -43.56 6.85
C THR A 230 5.39 -43.01 8.25
N ALA A 231 5.59 -41.71 8.45
CA ALA A 231 5.24 -41.05 9.71
C ALA A 231 3.77 -41.38 10.14
N GLU A 232 2.90 -41.66 9.19
CA GLU A 232 1.51 -42.10 9.36
C GLU A 232 1.39 -43.42 10.10
N GLU A 233 2.23 -44.39 9.78
CA GLU A 233 2.19 -45.72 10.42
C GLU A 233 2.79 -45.69 11.81
N VAL A 234 3.73 -44.80 12.09
CA VAL A 234 4.38 -44.66 13.38
C VAL A 234 3.50 -43.95 14.41
N LEU A 235 2.66 -43.01 13.99
CA LEU A 235 1.70 -42.32 14.85
C LEU A 235 0.35 -43.01 14.94
N GLY A 236 0.17 -44.08 14.16
CA GLY A 236 -1.11 -44.76 14.01
C GLY A 236 -1.66 -45.45 15.27
N ILE A 237 -0.90 -45.54 16.37
CA ILE A 237 -1.41 -46.15 17.57
C ILE A 237 -0.78 -45.51 18.81
N ILE A 238 -1.37 -44.43 19.28
CA ILE A 238 -1.21 -44.02 20.67
C ILE A 238 -2.42 -44.60 21.41
N ASP A 239 -2.24 -45.73 22.02
CA ASP A 239 -3.31 -46.37 22.78
C ASP A 239 -3.43 -45.70 24.17
N ASN A 240 -4.51 -44.96 24.36
CA ASN A 240 -4.97 -44.52 25.67
C ASN A 240 -5.75 -45.67 26.39
N GLY A 241 -5.30 -46.90 26.27
CA GLY A 241 -5.87 -48.04 27.00
C GLY A 241 -7.11 -48.62 26.36
N GLY A 242 -7.34 -48.51 25.09
CA GLY A 242 -8.41 -49.17 24.37
C GLY A 242 -8.76 -48.57 23.03
N GLU A 243 -8.64 -49.35 22.01
CA GLU A 243 -9.21 -49.23 20.67
C GLU A 243 -8.95 -47.90 19.89
N GLY A 244 -7.81 -47.84 19.26
CA GLY A 244 -7.62 -47.42 17.88
C GLY A 244 -8.03 -46.02 17.47
N GLY A 245 -7.41 -44.97 17.97
CA GLY A 245 -7.45 -43.65 17.34
C GLY A 245 -6.13 -43.35 16.62
N GLY A 246 -6.06 -43.54 15.31
CA GLY A 246 -4.87 -43.26 14.53
C GLY A 246 -4.74 -41.78 14.26
N TYR A 247 -3.55 -41.22 14.50
CA TYR A 247 -3.14 -39.92 13.95
C TYR A 247 -2.34 -40.15 12.68
N GLU A 248 -2.80 -39.57 11.57
CA GLU A 248 -2.09 -39.59 10.31
C GLU A 248 -1.12 -38.42 10.26
N GLY A 249 0.15 -38.64 10.62
CA GLY A 249 1.21 -37.63 10.47
C GLY A 249 2.05 -37.88 9.21
N ARG A 250 2.23 -36.89 8.39
CA ARG A 250 3.10 -36.93 7.22
C ARG A 250 4.28 -35.95 7.40
N GLY A 251 5.50 -36.37 7.09
CA GLY A 251 6.72 -35.54 7.13
C GLY A 251 7.34 -35.39 8.52
N GLY A 252 8.63 -35.27 8.61
CA GLY A 252 9.50 -35.01 9.76
C GLY A 252 8.92 -35.26 11.17
N THR A 253 8.66 -36.47 11.53
CA THR A 253 8.09 -36.81 12.85
C THR A 253 9.19 -36.91 13.88
N LYS A 254 9.00 -36.24 15.02
CA LYS A 254 9.89 -36.29 16.17
C LYS A 254 9.16 -36.81 17.37
N ILE A 255 9.65 -37.91 17.93
CA ILE A 255 9.12 -38.50 19.16
C ILE A 255 10.16 -38.33 20.25
N THR A 256 9.78 -37.69 21.34
CA THR A 256 10.62 -37.53 22.52
C THR A 256 9.98 -38.26 23.72
N VAL A 257 10.74 -39.13 24.34
CA VAL A 257 10.33 -39.83 25.56
C VAL A 257 11.21 -39.34 26.71
N ASP A 258 10.58 -38.81 27.74
CA ASP A 258 11.26 -38.41 28.98
C ASP A 258 10.75 -39.32 30.13
N GLY A 259 11.58 -40.26 30.54
CA GLY A 259 11.22 -41.30 31.50
C GLY A 259 11.91 -42.62 31.17
N ASN A 260 11.44 -43.70 31.77
CA ASN A 260 11.95 -45.04 31.44
C ASN A 260 11.33 -45.49 30.09
N PHE A 261 12.14 -45.99 29.19
CA PHE A 261 11.69 -46.49 27.89
C PHE A 261 12.33 -47.83 27.51
N LEU A 262 11.64 -48.57 26.67
CA LEU A 262 12.15 -49.70 25.93
C LEU A 262 11.80 -49.52 24.45
N LEU A 263 12.82 -49.31 23.62
CA LEU A 263 12.69 -49.30 22.18
C LEU A 263 13.04 -50.69 21.66
N THR A 264 12.11 -51.32 20.96
CA THR A 264 12.34 -52.54 20.21
C THR A 264 12.12 -52.23 18.73
N TYR A 265 13.05 -52.54 17.88
CA TYR A 265 12.89 -52.41 16.45
C TYR A 265 13.51 -53.59 15.70
N THR A 266 12.98 -53.93 14.55
CA THR A 266 13.49 -54.98 13.68
C THR A 266 14.06 -54.38 12.42
N ASP A 267 15.34 -54.57 12.25
CA ASP A 267 16.07 -54.22 11.00
C ASP A 267 16.06 -55.46 10.11
N PRO A 268 15.66 -55.38 8.84
CA PRO A 268 15.59 -56.52 7.93
C PRO A 268 16.95 -57.20 7.67
N GLN A 269 18.04 -56.44 7.87
CA GLN A 269 19.39 -56.93 7.60
C GLN A 269 20.09 -57.48 8.85
N THR A 270 19.81 -56.92 10.02
CA THR A 270 20.56 -57.19 11.25
C THR A 270 19.69 -57.85 12.34
N GLY A 271 18.38 -57.98 12.15
CA GLY A 271 17.46 -58.62 13.08
C GLY A 271 16.88 -57.67 14.11
N SER A 272 16.25 -58.24 15.17
CA SER A 272 15.60 -57.49 16.22
C SER A 272 16.60 -56.92 17.22
N HIS A 273 16.44 -55.63 17.54
CA HIS A 273 17.27 -54.91 18.50
C HIS A 273 16.39 -54.31 19.62
N GLN A 274 16.97 -54.20 20.82
CA GLN A 274 16.32 -53.59 21.96
C GLN A 274 17.25 -52.54 22.59
N ILE A 275 16.71 -51.38 22.88
CA ILE A 275 17.39 -50.32 23.60
C ILE A 275 16.51 -49.93 24.78
N ALA A 276 16.99 -50.14 26.00
CA ALA A 276 16.31 -49.73 27.23
C ALA A 276 17.07 -48.59 27.88
N GLY A 277 16.39 -47.62 28.44
CA GLY A 277 17.02 -46.50 29.08
C GLY A 277 16.06 -45.66 29.93
N LYS A 278 16.63 -44.53 30.40
CA LYS A 278 15.88 -43.46 31.06
C LYS A 278 16.18 -42.18 30.32
N GLY A 279 15.12 -41.55 29.82
CA GLY A 279 15.13 -40.44 28.88
C GLY A 279 16.09 -39.29 29.15
N PRO A 280 16.11 -38.24 28.25
CA PRO A 280 15.24 -38.20 27.09
C PRO A 280 15.73 -39.06 25.91
N LEU A 281 14.85 -39.83 25.32
CA LEU A 281 15.04 -40.50 24.02
C LEU A 281 14.33 -39.67 22.94
N THR A 282 15.02 -39.32 21.89
CA THR A 282 14.42 -38.66 20.72
C THR A 282 14.61 -39.55 19.49
N VAL A 283 13.52 -39.84 18.80
CA VAL A 283 13.50 -40.55 17.52
C VAL A 283 12.92 -39.59 16.48
N GLU A 284 13.67 -39.38 15.41
CA GLU A 284 13.27 -38.47 14.30
C GLU A 284 13.20 -39.30 13.01
N TRP A 285 12.11 -39.10 12.24
CA TRP A 285 11.95 -39.66 10.91
C TRP A 285 12.07 -38.56 9.88
N ASP A 286 12.92 -38.77 8.91
CA ASP A 286 13.06 -37.87 7.76
C ASP A 286 12.26 -38.43 6.58
N SER A 287 11.25 -37.67 6.15
CA SER A 287 10.40 -38.03 4.99
C SER A 287 11.15 -38.04 3.65
N THR A 288 12.38 -37.52 3.61
CA THR A 288 13.21 -37.48 2.39
C THR A 288 14.10 -38.71 2.24
N ALA A 289 14.17 -39.56 3.27
CA ALA A 289 14.95 -40.80 3.17
C ALA A 289 14.29 -41.79 2.19
N PRO A 290 15.07 -42.48 1.35
CA PRO A 290 14.51 -43.50 0.48
C PRO A 290 13.81 -44.57 1.31
N PRO A 291 12.68 -45.15 0.85
CA PRO A 291 11.91 -46.11 1.58
C PRO A 291 12.81 -47.31 1.92
N LEU A 292 13.05 -47.49 3.21
CA LEU A 292 13.65 -48.70 3.76
C LEU A 292 12.62 -49.81 3.69
N THR A 293 12.92 -50.91 3.06
CA THR A 293 12.04 -52.04 2.91
C THR A 293 11.88 -52.77 4.26
N GLU A 294 10.72 -52.68 4.87
CA GLU A 294 10.26 -53.38 6.06
C GLU A 294 10.89 -52.97 7.40
N TYR A 295 10.21 -52.06 8.12
CA TYR A 295 10.48 -51.79 9.53
C TYR A 295 9.31 -52.21 10.40
N ALA A 296 9.59 -52.86 11.49
CA ALA A 296 8.65 -53.05 12.59
C ALA A 296 9.30 -52.60 13.89
N GLY A 297 8.58 -51.96 14.77
CA GLY A 297 9.12 -51.50 16.03
C GLY A 297 8.06 -51.22 17.09
N ASN A 298 8.52 -51.09 18.30
CA ASN A 298 7.72 -50.73 19.47
C ASN A 298 8.57 -49.84 20.40
N ILE A 299 7.97 -48.78 20.90
CA ILE A 299 8.53 -47.99 21.99
C ILE A 299 7.51 -48.05 23.13
N SER A 300 7.85 -48.67 24.24
CA SER A 300 7.02 -48.68 25.43
C SER A 300 7.74 -48.05 26.62
N GLY A 301 7.02 -47.45 27.54
CA GLY A 301 7.62 -46.85 28.70
C GLY A 301 6.65 -46.23 29.68
N THR A 302 7.24 -45.74 30.78
CA THR A 302 6.55 -44.93 31.79
C THR A 302 7.19 -43.57 31.85
N GLY A 303 6.40 -42.50 31.84
CA GLY A 303 6.87 -41.12 31.85
C GLY A 303 6.18 -40.24 30.81
N THR A 304 6.80 -39.14 30.46
CA THR A 304 6.22 -38.22 29.49
C THR A 304 6.60 -38.63 28.08
N PHE A 305 5.60 -38.82 27.25
CA PHE A 305 5.71 -39.03 25.82
C PHE A 305 5.28 -37.73 25.10
N THR A 306 6.06 -37.26 24.15
CA THR A 306 5.71 -36.13 23.30
C THR A 306 6.01 -36.51 21.84
N ALA A 307 4.99 -36.55 21.01
CA ALA A 307 5.16 -36.62 19.57
C ALA A 307 4.91 -35.22 18.99
N THR A 308 5.85 -34.73 18.25
CA THR A 308 5.73 -33.49 17.51
C THR A 308 5.93 -33.82 16.04
N TRP A 309 4.98 -33.45 15.24
CA TRP A 309 5.13 -33.56 13.78
C TRP A 309 4.95 -32.18 13.16
N SER A 310 5.68 -31.98 12.15
CA SER A 310 5.57 -30.82 11.33
C SER A 310 5.30 -31.25 9.89
N SER A 311 4.21 -30.79 9.29
CA SER A 311 3.87 -30.97 7.89
C SER A 311 4.19 -29.70 7.10
N VAL A 312 4.85 -29.71 5.95
CA VAL A 312 5.07 -28.58 5.06
C VAL A 312 4.18 -28.78 3.84
N ILE A 313 3.33 -27.82 3.51
CA ILE A 313 2.72 -27.77 2.19
C ILE A 313 3.81 -27.37 1.22
N ILE A 314 4.25 -28.31 0.41
CA ILE A 314 4.82 -27.93 -0.87
C ILE A 314 3.60 -27.73 -1.76
N PRO A 315 3.38 -26.55 -2.33
CA PRO A 315 2.45 -26.44 -3.42
C PRO A 315 3.08 -27.23 -4.58
N GLU A 316 2.87 -28.51 -4.60
CA GLU A 316 2.95 -29.19 -5.87
C GLU A 316 1.79 -28.65 -6.66
N THR A 317 2.12 -27.94 -7.69
CA THR A 317 1.30 -27.49 -8.78
C THR A 317 0.44 -28.66 -9.25
N ALA A 318 -0.66 -28.90 -8.59
CA ALA A 318 -1.78 -29.53 -9.23
C ALA A 318 -2.28 -28.49 -10.23
N ASP A 319 -1.74 -28.59 -11.37
CA ASP A 319 -1.86 -27.87 -12.63
C ASP A 319 -2.51 -26.47 -12.69
N ALA A 320 -3.27 -26.00 -11.70
CA ALA A 320 -3.96 -24.71 -11.80
C ALA A 320 -4.06 -23.90 -10.51
N TYR A 321 -3.90 -24.47 -9.29
CA TYR A 321 -4.19 -23.76 -8.04
C TYR A 321 -3.07 -23.91 -7.01
N THR A 322 -2.81 -22.82 -6.27
CA THR A 322 -1.94 -22.80 -5.08
C THR A 322 -2.83 -22.63 -3.85
N ILE A 323 -2.61 -23.47 -2.82
CA ILE A 323 -3.32 -23.39 -1.55
C ILE A 323 -2.30 -23.16 -0.46
N THR A 324 -2.46 -22.06 0.27
CA THR A 324 -1.58 -21.68 1.38
C THR A 324 -2.40 -21.42 2.63
N GLY A 325 -1.76 -21.43 3.80
CA GLY A 325 -2.38 -21.19 5.08
C GLY A 325 -2.51 -22.48 5.90
N ASP A 326 -2.40 -22.33 7.22
CA ASP A 326 -2.61 -23.35 8.24
C ASP A 326 -3.46 -22.74 9.36
N GLY A 327 -4.31 -23.43 10.04
CA GLY A 327 -5.21 -22.88 11.04
C GLY A 327 -6.62 -22.64 10.52
N SER A 328 -7.21 -21.50 10.88
CA SER A 328 -8.62 -21.20 10.59
C SER A 328 -8.88 -20.50 9.26
N VAL A 329 -7.83 -20.15 8.51
CA VAL A 329 -7.92 -19.43 7.23
C VAL A 329 -7.01 -20.09 6.21
N ILE A 330 -7.51 -20.33 5.01
CA ILE A 330 -6.69 -20.73 3.86
C ILE A 330 -6.87 -19.77 2.69
N THR A 331 -5.80 -19.59 1.93
CA THR A 331 -5.79 -18.81 0.69
C THR A 331 -5.69 -19.75 -0.49
N ILE A 332 -6.58 -19.58 -1.46
CA ILE A 332 -6.59 -20.30 -2.72
C ILE A 332 -6.35 -19.30 -3.85
N ALA A 333 -5.42 -19.59 -4.75
CA ALA A 333 -5.11 -18.78 -5.91
C ALA A 333 -4.85 -19.66 -7.13
N ARG A 334 -5.22 -19.19 -8.31
CA ARG A 334 -4.79 -19.84 -9.56
C ARG A 334 -3.33 -19.50 -9.87
N THR A 335 -2.58 -20.48 -10.34
CA THR A 335 -1.16 -20.31 -10.70
C THR A 335 -0.96 -19.46 -11.95
N ASP A 336 -1.94 -19.43 -12.85
CA ASP A 336 -1.95 -18.61 -14.07
C ASP A 336 -2.48 -17.18 -13.83
N GLY A 337 -2.98 -16.89 -12.62
CA GLY A 337 -3.56 -15.59 -12.27
C GLY A 337 -4.95 -15.32 -12.86
N GLU A 338 -5.55 -16.26 -13.59
CA GLU A 338 -6.88 -16.09 -14.16
C GLU A 338 -7.98 -16.12 -13.09
N PRO A 339 -9.12 -15.46 -13.32
CA PRO A 339 -10.26 -15.50 -12.42
C PRO A 339 -10.81 -16.93 -12.23
N PHE A 340 -11.31 -17.19 -11.05
CA PHE A 340 -12.00 -18.44 -10.73
C PHE A 340 -13.16 -18.18 -9.76
N THR A 341 -13.99 -19.19 -9.51
CA THR A 341 -15.11 -19.08 -8.59
C THR A 341 -14.95 -20.08 -7.45
N LEU A 342 -14.92 -19.57 -6.23
CA LEU A 342 -14.96 -20.37 -4.99
C LEU A 342 -16.21 -20.01 -4.22
N THR A 343 -16.98 -21.02 -3.78
CA THR A 343 -18.14 -20.82 -2.92
C THR A 343 -18.14 -21.87 -1.81
N ALA A 344 -18.70 -21.52 -0.68
CA ALA A 344 -18.85 -22.45 0.44
C ALA A 344 -20.26 -22.34 1.01
N THR A 345 -20.74 -23.44 1.58
CA THR A 345 -22.03 -23.52 2.26
C THR A 345 -21.91 -24.36 3.52
N ASP A 346 -22.72 -24.06 4.52
CA ASP A 346 -22.87 -24.87 5.71
C ASP A 346 -24.34 -25.20 5.98
N SER A 347 -24.60 -26.12 6.90
CA SER A 347 -25.95 -26.46 7.32
C SER A 347 -26.52 -25.55 8.41
N ILE A 348 -25.75 -24.51 8.83
CA ILE A 348 -26.15 -23.51 9.83
C ILE A 348 -26.37 -22.16 9.11
N ASN A 349 -27.40 -22.01 8.35
CA ASN A 349 -27.78 -20.73 7.70
C ASN A 349 -26.76 -20.13 6.71
N ASN A 350 -25.72 -20.85 6.33
CA ASN A 350 -24.59 -20.39 5.49
C ASN A 350 -23.81 -19.19 6.05
N ASP A 351 -23.68 -19.11 7.35
CA ASP A 351 -22.96 -18.02 8.04
C ASP A 351 -21.69 -18.50 8.76
N ALA A 352 -21.52 -19.80 8.93
CA ALA A 352 -20.41 -20.40 9.66
C ALA A 352 -19.12 -20.53 8.82
N ILE A 353 -19.26 -20.73 7.51
CA ILE A 353 -18.13 -20.76 6.57
C ILE A 353 -18.24 -19.61 5.58
N LYS A 354 -17.15 -18.89 5.36
CA LYS A 354 -17.10 -17.71 4.52
C LYS A 354 -16.01 -17.80 3.46
N VAL A 355 -16.30 -17.22 2.31
CA VAL A 355 -15.34 -17.04 1.21
C VAL A 355 -15.25 -15.55 0.87
N VAL A 356 -14.05 -15.02 0.84
CA VAL A 356 -13.77 -13.65 0.41
C VAL A 356 -12.94 -13.69 -0.86
N MET A 357 -13.50 -13.14 -1.95
CA MET A 357 -12.85 -13.08 -3.26
C MET A 357 -12.90 -11.64 -3.76
N GLY A 358 -11.79 -10.93 -3.76
CA GLY A 358 -11.67 -9.60 -4.35
C GLY A 358 -12.64 -8.53 -3.85
N ALA A 359 -13.90 -8.88 -3.55
CA ALA A 359 -14.92 -7.96 -3.07
C ALA A 359 -15.79 -8.57 -1.97
N ILE A 360 -16.27 -7.73 -1.04
CA ILE A 360 -17.15 -8.10 0.06
C ILE A 360 -18.16 -6.97 0.33
N GLN A 361 -19.33 -7.30 0.85
CA GLN A 361 -20.36 -6.29 1.13
C GLN A 361 -20.25 -5.64 2.51
N ARG A 362 -19.67 -6.34 3.48
CA ARG A 362 -19.57 -5.85 4.85
C ARG A 362 -18.14 -6.04 5.38
N PHE A 363 -17.57 -4.98 5.88
CA PHE A 363 -16.24 -5.00 6.50
C PHE A 363 -16.15 -6.02 7.66
N GLU A 364 -17.23 -6.21 8.40
CA GLU A 364 -17.34 -7.13 9.53
C GLU A 364 -17.18 -8.60 9.13
N ASP A 365 -17.39 -8.92 7.87
CA ASP A 365 -17.22 -10.26 7.32
C ASP A 365 -15.76 -10.55 6.90
N LEU A 366 -14.82 -9.67 7.17
CA LEU A 366 -13.40 -9.90 6.93
C LEU A 366 -12.77 -10.70 8.08
N PRO A 367 -11.92 -11.70 7.79
CA PRO A 367 -11.30 -12.50 8.84
C PRO A 367 -10.25 -11.67 9.61
N PRO A 368 -10.01 -11.98 10.90
CA PRO A 368 -8.97 -11.34 11.70
C PRO A 368 -7.55 -11.78 11.34
N ARG A 369 -7.42 -12.71 10.42
CA ARG A 369 -6.16 -13.26 9.90
C ARG A 369 -6.22 -13.35 8.38
N ALA A 370 -5.17 -12.92 7.73
CA ALA A 370 -4.99 -13.03 6.29
C ALA A 370 -3.50 -12.88 5.95
N PRO A 371 -3.06 -13.24 4.76
CA PRO A 371 -1.72 -12.92 4.29
C PRO A 371 -1.50 -11.41 4.23
N ASP A 372 -0.29 -10.94 4.58
CA ASP A 372 0.06 -9.53 4.47
C ASP A 372 -0.13 -9.03 3.02
N GLY A 373 -0.70 -7.83 2.89
CA GLY A 373 -1.00 -7.24 1.58
C GLY A 373 -2.19 -7.84 0.83
N TYR A 374 -2.98 -8.73 1.45
CA TYR A 374 -4.23 -9.19 0.82
C TYR A 374 -5.22 -8.03 0.73
N ALA A 375 -5.65 -7.68 -0.48
CA ALA A 375 -6.52 -6.54 -0.73
C ALA A 375 -7.94 -6.98 -1.10
N VAL A 376 -8.93 -6.24 -0.61
CA VAL A 376 -10.37 -6.51 -0.83
C VAL A 376 -11.11 -5.20 -1.08
N LYS A 377 -12.00 -5.20 -2.03
CA LYS A 377 -12.97 -4.11 -2.25
C LYS A 377 -14.18 -4.31 -1.34
N VAL A 378 -14.51 -3.30 -0.54
CA VAL A 378 -15.75 -3.28 0.26
C VAL A 378 -16.80 -2.49 -0.49
N THR A 379 -17.88 -3.17 -0.90
CA THR A 379 -18.99 -2.59 -1.68
C THR A 379 -20.17 -2.33 -0.77
N GLN A 380 -20.56 -1.08 -0.58
CA GLN A 380 -21.62 -0.74 0.38
C GLN A 380 -23.04 -0.85 -0.17
N SER A 381 -23.26 -0.60 -1.44
CA SER A 381 -24.59 -0.74 -2.04
C SER A 381 -24.53 -1.16 -3.51
N SER A 382 -25.52 -1.93 -3.95
CA SER A 382 -25.62 -2.31 -5.35
C SER A 382 -25.91 -1.09 -6.23
N GLY A 383 -24.95 -0.65 -7.01
CA GLY A 383 -25.12 0.33 -8.07
C GLY A 383 -24.61 1.75 -7.81
N VAL A 384 -23.92 2.00 -6.68
CA VAL A 384 -23.25 3.28 -6.40
C VAL A 384 -21.79 2.98 -6.06
N ASP A 385 -20.92 3.08 -7.06
CA ASP A 385 -19.46 2.83 -6.89
C ASP A 385 -18.75 3.91 -6.05
N GLU A 386 -19.41 5.04 -5.78
CA GLU A 386 -18.83 6.19 -5.06
C GLU A 386 -18.62 5.93 -3.56
N ASP A 387 -19.37 4.98 -2.99
CA ASP A 387 -19.27 4.60 -1.58
C ASP A 387 -18.37 3.37 -1.37
N ASP A 388 -17.84 2.80 -2.43
CA ASP A 388 -16.94 1.66 -2.38
C ASP A 388 -15.54 2.09 -1.96
N TYR A 389 -14.88 1.27 -1.15
CA TYR A 389 -13.49 1.51 -0.72
C TYR A 389 -12.69 0.20 -0.72
N TYR A 390 -11.39 0.34 -0.68
CA TYR A 390 -10.46 -0.79 -0.68
C TYR A 390 -9.76 -0.89 0.65
N VAL A 391 -9.57 -2.11 1.12
CA VAL A 391 -8.82 -2.41 2.33
C VAL A 391 -7.76 -3.46 2.05
N THR A 392 -6.62 -3.33 2.69
CA THR A 392 -5.54 -4.31 2.66
C THR A 392 -5.24 -4.79 4.07
N PHE A 393 -4.87 -6.06 4.18
CA PHE A 393 -4.47 -6.63 5.46
C PHE A 393 -3.02 -6.28 5.77
N ARG A 394 -2.78 -5.78 6.97
CA ARG A 394 -1.45 -5.54 7.53
C ARG A 394 -1.24 -6.52 8.67
N ALA A 395 -0.43 -7.53 8.39
CA ALA A 395 -0.09 -8.56 9.37
C ALA A 395 0.87 -8.02 10.43
N ASP A 396 0.71 -8.45 11.67
CA ASP A 396 1.66 -8.14 12.75
C ASP A 396 3.03 -8.80 12.49
N ASP A 397 3.03 -9.97 11.85
CA ASP A 397 4.21 -10.66 11.34
C ASP A 397 4.04 -11.01 9.86
N PRO A 398 4.59 -10.18 8.93
CA PRO A 398 4.46 -10.40 7.49
C PRO A 398 5.09 -11.71 6.98
N SER A 399 5.97 -12.33 7.75
CA SER A 399 6.58 -13.62 7.39
C SER A 399 5.66 -14.82 7.66
N ASN A 400 4.62 -14.62 8.46
CA ASN A 400 3.62 -15.61 8.80
C ASN A 400 2.34 -15.36 7.98
N THR A 401 1.99 -16.28 7.11
CA THR A 401 0.80 -16.19 6.22
C THR A 401 -0.53 -16.17 6.96
N GLU A 402 -0.54 -16.40 8.27
CA GLU A 402 -1.71 -16.41 9.14
C GLU A 402 -1.55 -15.58 10.41
N SER A 403 -0.69 -14.59 10.36
CA SER A 403 -0.57 -13.63 11.45
C SER A 403 -1.92 -12.95 11.69
N VAL A 404 -2.20 -12.62 12.93
CA VAL A 404 -3.21 -11.61 13.25
C VAL A 404 -2.75 -10.25 12.74
N GLY A 405 -3.67 -9.37 12.49
CA GLY A 405 -3.34 -8.05 11.96
C GLY A 405 -4.57 -7.17 11.89
N VAL A 406 -4.46 -6.10 11.11
CA VAL A 406 -5.53 -5.13 10.93
C VAL A 406 -5.80 -4.87 9.45
N TRP A 407 -7.06 -4.66 9.12
CA TRP A 407 -7.47 -4.17 7.81
C TRP A 407 -7.38 -2.65 7.79
N VAL A 408 -6.63 -2.11 6.85
CA VAL A 408 -6.43 -0.67 6.66
C VAL A 408 -6.90 -0.26 5.28
N GLU A 409 -7.41 0.96 5.17
CA GLU A 409 -7.81 1.51 3.86
C GLU A 409 -6.62 1.61 2.93
N THR A 410 -6.83 1.33 1.64
CA THR A 410 -5.79 1.29 0.62
C THR A 410 -6.31 1.74 -0.74
N LEU A 411 -5.44 1.71 -1.73
CA LEU A 411 -5.74 2.02 -3.12
C LEU A 411 -6.43 0.85 -3.82
N GLY A 412 -7.23 1.17 -4.82
CA GLY A 412 -7.75 0.20 -5.78
C GLY A 412 -6.66 -0.39 -6.68
N ASP A 413 -7.07 -1.35 -7.50
CA ASP A 413 -6.18 -2.08 -8.40
C ASP A 413 -5.90 -1.28 -9.68
N GLU A 414 -4.71 -1.44 -10.26
CA GLU A 414 -4.27 -0.87 -11.54
C GLU A 414 -4.43 0.66 -11.67
N ILE A 415 -4.40 1.41 -10.59
CA ILE A 415 -4.53 2.87 -10.61
C ILE A 415 -3.18 3.57 -10.43
N HIS A 416 -3.05 4.73 -11.06
CA HIS A 416 -1.93 5.61 -10.82
C HIS A 416 -2.05 6.28 -9.45
N TYR A 417 -1.00 6.25 -8.65
CA TYR A 417 -1.03 6.75 -7.28
C TYR A 417 -0.13 7.96 -7.02
N ALA A 418 0.87 8.23 -7.86
CA ALA A 418 1.82 9.31 -7.69
C ALA A 418 1.76 10.31 -8.86
N LEU A 419 1.97 11.59 -8.57
CA LEU A 419 2.18 12.62 -9.58
C LEU A 419 3.59 12.52 -10.14
N ASP A 420 3.76 12.70 -11.45
CA ASP A 420 5.07 12.87 -12.06
C ASP A 420 5.66 14.24 -11.68
N ALA A 421 6.56 14.23 -10.69
CA ALA A 421 7.19 15.43 -10.15
C ALA A 421 7.90 16.27 -11.22
N SER A 422 8.37 15.65 -12.32
CA SER A 422 9.02 16.34 -13.44
C SER A 422 8.06 17.23 -14.24
N THR A 423 6.75 16.99 -14.11
CA THR A 423 5.69 17.76 -14.79
C THR A 423 5.02 18.77 -13.86
N MET A 424 5.26 18.68 -12.56
CA MET A 424 4.71 19.55 -11.54
C MET A 424 5.60 20.77 -11.29
N PRO A 425 5.08 21.86 -10.66
CA PRO A 425 5.92 22.99 -10.28
C PRO A 425 7.12 22.57 -9.44
N HIS A 426 8.29 23.07 -9.81
CA HIS A 426 9.53 22.84 -9.06
C HIS A 426 9.66 23.85 -7.93
N PHE A 427 10.47 23.54 -6.95
CA PHE A 427 10.76 24.40 -5.81
C PHE A 427 12.13 25.04 -5.95
N LEU A 428 12.19 26.34 -5.70
CA LEU A 428 13.42 27.06 -5.41
C LEU A 428 13.40 27.41 -3.93
N ILE A 429 14.21 26.69 -3.17
CA ILE A 429 14.22 26.73 -1.70
C ILE A 429 15.37 27.62 -1.26
N ARG A 430 15.10 28.60 -0.40
CA ARG A 430 16.10 29.44 0.23
C ARG A 430 16.69 28.71 1.43
N GLU A 431 17.97 28.36 1.37
CA GLU A 431 18.69 27.62 2.40
C GLU A 431 19.21 28.53 3.52
N ALA A 432 19.48 27.96 4.70
CA ALA A 432 19.92 28.70 5.88
C ALA A 432 21.24 29.48 5.69
N ASP A 433 22.09 29.04 4.76
CA ASP A 433 23.39 29.67 4.43
C ASP A 433 23.29 30.82 3.40
N GLY A 434 22.10 31.13 2.90
CA GLY A 434 21.89 32.17 1.90
C GLY A 434 21.91 31.66 0.46
N SER A 435 22.18 30.41 0.22
CA SER A 435 22.06 29.79 -1.09
C SER A 435 20.61 29.40 -1.41
N PHE A 436 20.37 29.00 -2.65
CA PHE A 436 19.11 28.45 -3.09
C PHE A 436 19.31 27.05 -3.66
N THR A 437 18.29 26.18 -3.47
CA THR A 437 18.25 24.86 -4.08
C THR A 437 17.05 24.77 -5.01
N PHE A 438 17.28 24.48 -6.30
CA PHE A 438 16.23 24.24 -7.29
C PHE A 438 16.07 22.73 -7.50
N ARG A 439 14.86 22.22 -7.25
CA ARG A 439 14.55 20.80 -7.38
C ARG A 439 13.06 20.56 -7.62
N PRO A 440 12.66 19.37 -8.13
CA PRO A 440 11.27 18.91 -8.10
C PRO A 440 10.70 18.96 -6.69
N GLY A 441 9.40 19.05 -6.56
CA GLY A 441 8.70 18.93 -5.30
C GLY A 441 8.49 17.48 -4.89
N ASP A 442 8.47 17.23 -3.58
CA ASP A 442 8.01 15.98 -3.02
C ASP A 442 6.48 16.07 -2.92
N TRP A 443 5.78 15.43 -3.86
CA TRP A 443 4.32 15.41 -3.90
C TRP A 443 3.85 14.12 -3.27
N ASP A 444 2.96 14.22 -2.29
CA ASP A 444 2.39 13.07 -1.61
C ASP A 444 1.66 12.16 -2.60
N GLU A 445 1.78 10.86 -2.36
CA GLU A 445 1.08 9.85 -3.11
C GLU A 445 -0.38 9.77 -2.68
N ARG A 446 -1.21 9.17 -3.50
CA ARG A 446 -2.57 8.83 -3.15
C ARG A 446 -2.54 7.66 -2.14
N GLU A 447 -3.30 7.75 -1.06
CA GLU A 447 -3.31 6.75 0.01
C GLU A 447 -4.51 5.80 -0.08
N ALA A 448 -5.61 6.20 -0.70
CA ALA A 448 -6.85 5.43 -0.71
C ALA A 448 -7.71 5.68 -1.95
N GLY A 449 -8.66 4.78 -2.18
CA GLY A 449 -9.68 4.88 -3.22
C GLY A 449 -9.22 4.46 -4.62
N ASP A 450 -10.08 4.69 -5.59
CA ASP A 450 -9.84 4.44 -7.01
C ASP A 450 -10.15 5.69 -7.85
N GLU A 451 -10.12 5.57 -9.18
CA GLU A 451 -10.41 6.71 -10.07
C GLU A 451 -11.86 7.19 -10.01
N LYS A 452 -12.80 6.38 -9.50
CA LYS A 452 -14.22 6.73 -9.37
C LYS A 452 -14.52 7.37 -8.02
N SER A 453 -14.07 6.73 -6.92
CA SER A 453 -14.30 7.20 -5.56
C SER A 453 -13.42 8.42 -5.21
N VAL A 454 -12.17 8.43 -5.67
CA VAL A 454 -11.21 9.53 -5.48
C VAL A 454 -10.55 9.85 -6.83
N PRO A 455 -11.21 10.62 -7.71
CA PRO A 455 -10.66 10.92 -9.03
C PRO A 455 -9.36 11.70 -8.94
N ASN A 456 -8.53 11.60 -9.99
CA ASN A 456 -7.31 12.39 -10.12
C ASN A 456 -7.61 13.89 -9.96
N PRO A 457 -6.69 14.68 -9.37
CA PRO A 457 -6.83 16.12 -9.31
C PRO A 457 -7.13 16.72 -10.69
N SER A 458 -8.04 17.68 -10.75
CA SER A 458 -8.56 18.25 -12.01
C SER A 458 -7.49 18.90 -12.89
N PHE A 459 -6.30 19.14 -12.38
CA PHE A 459 -5.16 19.67 -13.13
C PHE A 459 -4.33 18.57 -13.84
N VAL A 460 -4.52 17.31 -13.53
CA VAL A 460 -3.89 16.19 -14.26
C VAL A 460 -4.41 16.16 -15.70
N GLY A 461 -3.51 16.01 -16.66
CA GLY A 461 -3.81 16.10 -18.09
C GLY A 461 -3.94 17.53 -18.63
N ARG A 462 -3.65 18.56 -17.80
CA ARG A 462 -3.73 19.98 -18.17
C ARG A 462 -2.45 20.71 -17.80
N THR A 463 -2.28 21.92 -18.35
CA THR A 463 -1.22 22.85 -17.96
C THR A 463 -1.67 23.69 -16.76
N ILE A 464 -0.75 23.95 -15.84
CA ILE A 464 -0.96 24.91 -14.75
C ILE A 464 -0.58 26.29 -15.26
N ASN A 465 -1.53 27.21 -15.36
CA ASN A 465 -1.30 28.54 -15.90
C ASN A 465 -0.98 29.59 -14.82
N TRP A 466 -1.45 29.34 -13.59
CA TRP A 466 -1.21 30.23 -12.46
C TRP A 466 -1.32 29.47 -11.15
N MET A 467 -0.70 30.01 -10.10
CA MET A 467 -0.73 29.50 -8.73
C MET A 467 -1.13 30.61 -7.78
N TYR A 468 -1.86 30.24 -6.73
CA TYR A 468 -2.18 31.15 -5.64
C TYR A 468 -2.18 30.43 -4.30
N PHE A 469 -2.03 31.18 -3.23
CA PHE A 469 -2.07 30.67 -1.87
C PHE A 469 -3.25 31.28 -1.11
N PHE A 470 -4.04 30.45 -0.49
CA PHE A 470 -5.18 30.88 0.32
C PHE A 470 -5.47 29.89 1.44
N GLN A 471 -5.57 30.38 2.67
CA GLN A 471 -5.91 29.56 3.86
C GLN A 471 -5.08 28.26 3.98
N ASN A 472 -3.76 28.38 3.93
CA ASN A 472 -2.81 27.26 4.01
C ASN A 472 -2.94 26.20 2.88
N ARG A 473 -3.50 26.59 1.73
CA ARG A 473 -3.64 25.74 0.54
C ARG A 473 -3.05 26.41 -0.67
N ILE A 474 -2.35 25.65 -1.48
CA ILE A 474 -1.92 26.06 -2.80
C ILE A 474 -3.04 25.71 -3.79
N GLY A 475 -3.49 26.69 -4.55
CA GLY A 475 -4.44 26.49 -5.62
C GLY A 475 -3.78 26.61 -6.98
N PHE A 476 -4.11 25.69 -7.88
CA PHE A 476 -3.66 25.67 -9.26
C PHE A 476 -4.80 26.12 -10.18
N LEU A 477 -4.52 27.08 -11.05
CA LEU A 477 -5.44 27.50 -12.11
C LEU A 477 -4.99 26.87 -13.42
N THR A 478 -5.84 26.04 -13.99
CA THR A 478 -5.60 25.39 -15.28
C THR A 478 -6.39 26.07 -16.39
N GLY A 479 -5.89 25.98 -17.62
CA GLY A 479 -6.64 26.44 -18.78
C GLY A 479 -7.91 25.59 -18.97
N SER A 480 -9.02 26.23 -19.37
CA SER A 480 -10.15 25.50 -19.95
C SER A 480 -9.74 24.98 -21.31
N SER A 481 -9.83 23.66 -21.51
CA SER A 481 -9.77 23.10 -22.86
C SER A 481 -11.02 23.46 -23.64
#